data_8dacb6ab9305e2f138353997c2fcee19
#
_entry.id   8dacb6ab9305e2f138353997c2fcee19
#
_cell.length_a   1.000
_cell.length_b   1.000
_cell.length_c   1.000
_cell.angle_alpha   90.00
_cell.angle_beta   90.00
_cell.angle_gamma   90.00
#
_symmetry.space_group_name_H-M   'P 1'
#
loop_
_entity.id
_entity.type
_entity.pdbx_description
1 polymer ?
#
loop_
_entity_poly.entity_id
_entity_poly.type
_entity_poly.pdbx_seq_one_letter_code
_entity_poly.pdbx_strand_id
1 'polypeptide(L)'
;MLTFIGLGLYDERSITVEGRDALRAADRAFAEFYTSTLVGTTVEALEAFHDTPIEVRERAGVEQDPEEVLAAAENDDVAFLTAGDTMISTTHVDLRLRARDRGVETRVVHGTTAQAAASALTGLQNYRFGEATTLPFAYAHGADGLPASVTETIDENRERGLHTLVYLDIKVDNEAAVARAGDEELEEYMTADTAAGYLTETYPDAPGVVVARAGSPDPTVAADRLEALADGAFGGPLHLLVVPGDLHHVERDALADLADAPAELLD
;
A
#
# COMPACT_ATOMS: atom_id res chain seq x y z
N MET A 1 -22.62 14.58 5.69
CA MET A 1 -21.96 14.03 4.47
C MET A 1 -20.73 13.24 4.87
N LEU A 2 -20.36 12.15 4.15
CA LEU A 2 -19.13 11.39 4.40
C LEU A 2 -18.16 11.58 3.23
N THR A 3 -17.05 12.26 3.47
CA THR A 3 -15.99 12.51 2.47
C THR A 3 -14.81 11.59 2.73
N PHE A 4 -14.53 10.68 1.81
CA PHE A 4 -13.35 9.82 1.81
C PHE A 4 -12.17 10.58 1.22
N ILE A 5 -11.07 10.72 1.95
CA ILE A 5 -9.91 11.54 1.56
C ILE A 5 -8.66 10.69 1.59
N GLY A 6 -8.01 10.54 0.44
CA GLY A 6 -6.68 9.93 0.35
C GLY A 6 -5.60 10.89 0.85
N LEU A 7 -4.83 10.45 1.84
CA LEU A 7 -3.73 11.23 2.41
C LEU A 7 -2.48 11.26 1.52
N GLY A 8 -2.43 10.43 0.49
CA GLY A 8 -1.23 10.24 -0.32
C GLY A 8 -0.20 9.37 0.38
N LEU A 9 1.08 9.60 0.08
CA LEU A 9 2.19 8.73 0.49
C LEU A 9 3.14 9.48 1.42
N TYR A 10 3.70 8.76 2.39
CA TYR A 10 4.81 9.12 3.23
C TYR A 10 4.51 10.07 4.40
N ASP A 11 4.07 11.32 4.18
CA ASP A 11 3.92 12.33 5.24
C ASP A 11 2.63 13.17 5.10
N GLU A 12 2.39 14.09 6.04
CA GLU A 12 1.24 14.99 6.12
C GLU A 12 1.11 15.95 4.92
N ARG A 13 2.15 16.08 4.10
CA ARG A 13 2.19 17.03 2.97
C ARG A 13 1.73 16.40 1.66
N SER A 14 1.57 15.07 1.66
CA SER A 14 1.21 14.29 0.46
C SER A 14 -0.27 14.41 0.09
N ILE A 15 -1.10 14.92 0.98
CA ILE A 15 -2.52 15.18 0.73
C ILE A 15 -2.70 16.21 -0.39
N THR A 16 -3.73 16.04 -1.20
CA THR A 16 -4.07 17.08 -2.20
C THR A 16 -4.59 18.35 -1.54
N VAL A 17 -4.50 19.49 -2.23
CA VAL A 17 -5.08 20.76 -1.75
C VAL A 17 -6.58 20.60 -1.48
N GLU A 18 -7.30 19.91 -2.37
CA GLU A 18 -8.73 19.62 -2.21
C GLU A 18 -9.01 18.76 -0.97
N GLY A 19 -8.17 17.72 -0.74
CA GLY A 19 -8.28 16.85 0.44
C GLY A 19 -8.06 17.62 1.74
N ARG A 20 -7.01 18.43 1.79
CA ARG A 20 -6.73 19.29 2.93
C ARG A 20 -7.87 20.27 3.24
N ASP A 21 -8.41 20.89 2.21
CA ASP A 21 -9.48 21.88 2.41
C ASP A 21 -10.78 21.19 2.84
N ALA A 22 -11.06 19.98 2.33
CA ALA A 22 -12.19 19.15 2.78
C ALA A 22 -12.01 18.64 4.21
N LEU A 23 -10.80 18.23 4.59
CA LEU A 23 -10.48 17.80 5.97
C LEU A 23 -10.71 18.93 6.97
N ARG A 24 -10.20 20.13 6.67
CA ARG A 24 -10.35 21.31 7.55
C ARG A 24 -11.79 21.82 7.65
N ALA A 25 -12.63 21.53 6.67
CA ALA A 25 -14.03 21.92 6.66
C ALA A 25 -14.94 20.88 7.36
N ALA A 26 -14.44 19.70 7.66
CA ALA A 26 -15.22 18.65 8.32
C ALA A 26 -15.42 18.95 9.81
N ASP A 27 -16.60 18.58 10.33
CA ASP A 27 -16.92 18.68 11.76
C ASP A 27 -16.18 17.60 12.59
N ARG A 28 -15.96 16.41 11.98
CA ARG A 28 -15.22 15.27 12.57
C ARG A 28 -14.34 14.62 11.52
N ALA A 29 -13.19 14.15 11.94
CA ALA A 29 -12.26 13.37 11.10
C ALA A 29 -11.96 12.03 11.73
N PHE A 30 -12.16 10.95 10.96
CA PHE A 30 -11.75 9.59 11.30
C PHE A 30 -10.61 9.17 10.37
N ALA A 31 -9.70 8.34 10.85
CA ALA A 31 -8.65 7.75 10.05
C ALA A 31 -8.52 6.26 10.33
N GLU A 32 -8.05 5.51 9.36
CA GLU A 32 -7.54 4.15 9.57
C GLU A 32 -6.11 4.04 9.02
N PHE A 33 -5.30 3.23 9.69
CA PHE A 33 -3.91 2.97 9.30
C PHE A 33 -3.59 1.46 9.28
N TYR A 34 -4.61 0.60 9.31
CA TYR A 34 -4.44 -0.85 9.24
C TYR A 34 -4.32 -1.38 7.79
N THR A 35 -4.77 -0.62 6.79
CA THR A 35 -4.58 -0.98 5.37
C THR A 35 -3.24 -0.49 4.85
N SER A 36 -2.80 0.67 5.32
CA SER A 36 -1.51 1.29 5.03
C SER A 36 -1.26 2.44 6.00
N THR A 37 -0.01 2.90 6.10
CA THR A 37 0.37 3.99 7.01
C THR A 37 1.24 5.03 6.30
N LEU A 38 1.42 6.19 6.95
CA LEU A 38 2.35 7.24 6.52
C LEU A 38 3.60 7.18 7.41
N VAL A 39 4.65 6.52 6.94
CA VAL A 39 5.87 6.26 7.74
C VAL A 39 6.74 7.49 7.99
N GLY A 40 6.47 8.60 7.35
CA GLY A 40 7.20 9.87 7.51
C GLY A 40 6.56 10.85 8.49
N THR A 41 5.45 10.48 9.14
CA THR A 41 4.70 11.33 10.06
C THR A 41 4.04 10.52 11.17
N THR A 42 3.41 11.20 12.13
CA THR A 42 2.58 10.61 13.19
C THR A 42 1.17 11.20 13.14
N VAL A 43 0.22 10.59 13.86
CA VAL A 43 -1.15 11.13 13.95
C VAL A 43 -1.12 12.55 14.55
N GLU A 44 -0.33 12.78 15.58
CA GLU A 44 -0.20 14.09 16.23
C GLU A 44 0.39 15.13 15.27
N ALA A 45 1.34 14.73 14.41
CA ALA A 45 1.90 15.62 13.39
C ALA A 45 0.88 15.94 12.28
N LEU A 46 0.07 14.95 11.86
CA LEU A 46 -1.07 15.16 10.96
C LEU A 46 -2.08 16.15 11.54
N GLU A 47 -2.51 15.95 12.79
CA GLU A 47 -3.43 16.84 13.49
C GLU A 47 -2.88 18.26 13.58
N ALA A 48 -1.60 18.40 14.00
CA ALA A 48 -0.97 19.70 14.10
C ALA A 48 -0.82 20.42 12.74
N PHE A 49 -0.50 19.68 11.68
CA PHE A 49 -0.32 20.24 10.35
C PHE A 49 -1.64 20.69 9.72
N HIS A 50 -2.70 19.90 9.92
CA HIS A 50 -4.02 20.18 9.35
C HIS A 50 -4.92 21.02 10.25
N ASP A 51 -4.53 21.25 11.51
CA ASP A 51 -5.33 21.91 12.55
C ASP A 51 -6.71 21.23 12.73
N THR A 52 -6.71 19.90 12.76
CA THR A 52 -7.91 19.06 12.81
C THR A 52 -7.65 17.84 13.69
N PRO A 53 -8.42 17.60 14.76
CA PRO A 53 -8.36 16.36 15.53
C PRO A 53 -8.75 15.15 14.67
N ILE A 54 -8.04 14.03 14.83
CA ILE A 54 -8.23 12.80 14.06
C ILE A 54 -8.51 11.63 14.99
N GLU A 55 -9.66 11.00 14.85
CA GLU A 55 -10.04 9.81 15.59
C GLU A 55 -9.62 8.54 14.81
N VAL A 56 -8.56 7.87 15.27
CA VAL A 56 -8.09 6.64 14.61
C VAL A 56 -9.04 5.48 14.92
N ARG A 57 -9.34 4.68 13.91
CA ARG A 57 -10.21 3.49 13.97
C ARG A 57 -9.45 2.24 13.58
N GLU A 58 -9.64 1.21 14.39
CA GLU A 58 -9.18 -0.14 14.09
C GLU A 58 -10.05 -0.80 13.01
N ARG A 59 -9.54 -1.88 12.42
CA ARG A 59 -10.24 -2.66 11.38
C ARG A 59 -11.66 -3.04 11.77
N ALA A 60 -11.87 -3.49 13.01
CA ALA A 60 -13.20 -3.88 13.49
C ALA A 60 -14.19 -2.72 13.49
N GLY A 61 -13.74 -1.51 13.87
CA GLY A 61 -14.56 -0.30 13.90
C GLY A 61 -14.84 0.31 12.53
N VAL A 62 -14.22 -0.19 11.46
CA VAL A 62 -14.47 0.24 10.07
C VAL A 62 -15.19 -0.83 9.26
N GLU A 63 -14.73 -2.08 9.34
CA GLU A 63 -15.23 -3.16 8.48
C GLU A 63 -16.40 -3.93 9.12
N GLN A 64 -16.36 -4.16 10.44
CA GLN A 64 -17.37 -4.97 11.13
C GLN A 64 -18.48 -4.12 11.75
N ASP A 65 -18.12 -3.11 12.54
CA ASP A 65 -19.04 -2.22 13.24
C ASP A 65 -18.71 -0.74 13.02
N PRO A 66 -18.98 -0.18 11.82
CA PRO A 66 -18.71 1.22 11.49
C PRO A 66 -19.74 2.20 12.07
N GLU A 67 -20.50 1.81 13.10
CA GLU A 67 -21.64 2.58 13.62
C GLU A 67 -21.24 4.01 14.01
N GLU A 68 -20.08 4.21 14.62
CA GLU A 68 -19.65 5.52 15.06
C GLU A 68 -19.37 6.48 13.90
N VAL A 69 -18.73 6.00 12.82
CA VAL A 69 -18.50 6.78 11.61
C VAL A 69 -19.81 7.09 10.89
N LEU A 70 -20.70 6.09 10.78
CA LEU A 70 -21.96 6.23 10.05
C LEU A 70 -22.94 7.14 10.80
N ALA A 71 -23.08 6.98 12.11
CA ALA A 71 -23.97 7.83 12.93
C ALA A 71 -23.49 9.28 12.97
N ALA A 72 -22.16 9.51 13.00
CA ALA A 72 -21.62 10.85 12.86
C ALA A 72 -22.00 11.47 11.49
N ALA A 73 -21.81 10.73 10.40
CA ALA A 73 -22.06 11.21 9.06
C ALA A 73 -23.56 11.47 8.73
N GLU A 74 -24.48 10.94 9.52
CA GLU A 74 -25.91 11.26 9.41
C GLU A 74 -26.23 12.70 9.86
N ASN A 75 -25.41 13.27 10.75
CA ASN A 75 -25.69 14.56 11.37
C ASN A 75 -24.65 15.64 11.06
N ASP A 76 -23.40 15.23 10.76
CA ASP A 76 -22.24 16.09 10.62
C ASP A 76 -21.58 15.91 9.24
N ASP A 77 -20.71 16.84 8.88
CA ASP A 77 -19.77 16.67 7.78
C ASP A 77 -18.54 15.94 8.29
N VAL A 78 -18.35 14.69 7.81
CA VAL A 78 -17.33 13.76 8.29
C VAL A 78 -16.28 13.54 7.21
N ALA A 79 -14.99 13.65 7.59
CA ALA A 79 -13.86 13.21 6.79
C ALA A 79 -13.43 11.80 7.24
N PHE A 80 -13.22 10.88 6.28
CA PHE A 80 -12.63 9.57 6.50
C PHE A 80 -11.31 9.47 5.73
N LEU A 81 -10.22 9.31 6.47
CA LEU A 81 -8.84 9.43 5.98
C LEU A 81 -8.19 8.06 5.83
N THR A 82 -7.45 7.86 4.75
CA THR A 82 -6.68 6.63 4.49
C THR A 82 -5.35 6.99 3.86
N ALA A 83 -4.26 6.35 4.23
CA ALA A 83 -2.99 6.45 3.51
C ALA A 83 -3.17 5.97 2.06
N GLY A 84 -2.52 6.62 1.10
CA GLY A 84 -2.73 6.38 -0.32
C GLY A 84 -4.03 7.00 -0.84
N ASP A 85 -4.85 6.20 -1.52
CA ASP A 85 -6.19 6.53 -2.00
C ASP A 85 -7.22 5.63 -1.30
N THR A 86 -8.28 6.22 -0.80
CA THR A 86 -9.30 5.50 -0.01
C THR A 86 -10.04 4.40 -0.76
N MET A 87 -10.03 4.40 -2.08
CA MET A 87 -10.79 3.45 -2.91
C MET A 87 -9.89 2.48 -3.69
N ILE A 88 -8.56 2.57 -3.53
CA ILE A 88 -7.61 1.72 -4.25
C ILE A 88 -7.00 0.70 -3.29
N SER A 89 -7.21 -0.60 -3.57
CA SER A 89 -6.72 -1.73 -2.76
C SER A 89 -7.18 -1.67 -1.30
N THR A 90 -8.41 -1.21 -1.07
CA THR A 90 -9.06 -1.11 0.24
C THR A 90 -10.45 -1.74 0.21
N THR A 91 -11.06 -1.93 1.38
CA THR A 91 -12.44 -2.41 1.54
C THR A 91 -13.46 -1.29 1.73
N HIS A 92 -13.04 -0.02 1.67
CA HIS A 92 -13.84 1.15 2.06
C HIS A 92 -15.04 1.41 1.15
N VAL A 93 -15.10 0.77 -0.02
CA VAL A 93 -16.32 0.78 -0.84
C VAL A 93 -17.53 0.24 -0.06
N ASP A 94 -17.34 -0.73 0.83
CA ASP A 94 -18.41 -1.26 1.68
C ASP A 94 -18.92 -0.18 2.68
N LEU A 95 -18.02 0.51 3.37
CA LEU A 95 -18.37 1.64 4.24
C LEU A 95 -19.14 2.73 3.47
N ARG A 96 -18.71 3.03 2.25
CA ARG A 96 -19.37 3.98 1.37
C ARG A 96 -20.79 3.54 0.99
N LEU A 97 -20.98 2.25 0.69
CA LEU A 97 -22.31 1.71 0.39
C LEU A 97 -23.23 1.75 1.61
N ARG A 98 -22.74 1.34 2.79
CA ARG A 98 -23.51 1.42 4.05
C ARG A 98 -23.93 2.87 4.38
N ALA A 99 -23.07 3.87 4.15
CA ALA A 99 -23.41 5.27 4.32
C ALA A 99 -24.56 5.68 3.39
N ARG A 100 -24.50 5.28 2.11
CA ARG A 100 -25.56 5.57 1.13
C ARG A 100 -26.88 4.89 1.46
N ASP A 101 -26.86 3.67 1.97
CA ASP A 101 -28.05 2.96 2.41
C ASP A 101 -28.78 3.67 3.57
N ARG A 102 -28.04 4.47 4.36
CA ARG A 102 -28.58 5.35 5.41
C ARG A 102 -28.99 6.73 4.88
N GLY A 103 -28.90 6.97 3.58
CA GLY A 103 -29.23 8.26 2.97
C GLY A 103 -28.12 9.31 3.14
N VAL A 104 -26.93 8.94 3.59
CA VAL A 104 -25.78 9.85 3.72
C VAL A 104 -25.17 10.08 2.36
N GLU A 105 -25.00 11.36 1.98
CA GLU A 105 -24.26 11.74 0.78
C GLU A 105 -22.78 11.40 0.95
N THR A 106 -22.14 10.86 -0.11
CA THR A 106 -20.73 10.46 -0.07
C THR A 106 -19.92 11.13 -1.17
N ARG A 107 -18.70 11.54 -0.85
CA ARG A 107 -17.70 12.10 -1.77
C ARG A 107 -16.38 11.37 -1.65
N VAL A 108 -15.61 11.32 -2.74
CA VAL A 108 -14.23 10.80 -2.75
C VAL A 108 -13.31 11.92 -3.23
N VAL A 109 -12.25 12.15 -2.45
CA VAL A 109 -11.13 13.02 -2.83
C VAL A 109 -9.90 12.13 -2.93
N HIS A 110 -9.40 11.96 -4.14
CA HIS A 110 -8.31 11.03 -4.44
C HIS A 110 -6.98 11.45 -3.82
N GLY A 111 -6.18 10.47 -3.43
CA GLY A 111 -4.78 10.60 -3.04
C GLY A 111 -3.85 9.88 -4.00
N THR A 112 -2.55 10.19 -3.94
CA THR A 112 -1.54 9.41 -4.66
C THR A 112 -1.43 8.03 -4.01
N THR A 113 -1.49 6.97 -4.83
CA THR A 113 -1.38 5.58 -4.35
C THR A 113 -0.02 4.99 -4.67
N ALA A 114 0.44 4.04 -3.84
CA ALA A 114 1.65 3.27 -4.07
C ALA A 114 1.65 2.55 -5.43
N GLN A 115 0.48 2.11 -5.92
CA GLN A 115 0.32 1.52 -7.24
C GLN A 115 0.76 2.47 -8.38
N ALA A 116 0.38 3.74 -8.30
CA ALA A 116 0.81 4.74 -9.28
C ALA A 116 2.28 5.10 -9.11
N ALA A 117 2.75 5.20 -7.86
CA ALA A 117 4.15 5.51 -7.56
C ALA A 117 5.10 4.40 -8.02
N ALA A 118 4.74 3.13 -7.89
CA ALA A 118 5.53 2.01 -8.38
C ALA A 118 5.84 2.16 -9.89
N SER A 119 4.82 2.39 -10.72
CA SER A 119 5.01 2.64 -12.14
C SER A 119 5.87 3.90 -12.42
N ALA A 120 5.57 5.00 -11.73
CA ALA A 120 6.25 6.28 -11.97
C ALA A 120 7.74 6.25 -11.60
N LEU A 121 8.10 5.58 -10.50
CA LEU A 121 9.47 5.52 -10.00
C LEU A 121 10.35 4.51 -10.75
N THR A 122 9.76 3.40 -11.20
CA THR A 122 10.50 2.34 -11.91
C THR A 122 10.62 2.59 -13.41
N GLY A 123 9.74 3.44 -13.98
CA GLY A 123 9.60 3.61 -15.42
C GLY A 123 8.89 2.47 -16.14
N LEU A 124 8.42 1.45 -15.42
CA LEU A 124 7.55 0.41 -15.97
C LEU A 124 6.19 1.02 -16.33
N GLN A 125 5.72 0.75 -17.54
CA GLN A 125 4.51 1.41 -18.07
C GLN A 125 3.25 0.92 -17.35
N ASN A 126 2.47 1.83 -16.77
CA ASN A 126 1.31 1.47 -15.95
C ASN A 126 0.27 0.62 -16.68
N TYR A 127 0.11 0.79 -18.00
CA TYR A 127 -0.81 0.01 -18.82
C TYR A 127 -0.32 -1.41 -19.12
N ARG A 128 0.91 -1.75 -18.69
CA ARG A 128 1.48 -3.11 -18.77
C ARG A 128 1.42 -3.87 -17.46
N PHE A 129 0.86 -3.27 -16.40
CA PHE A 129 0.56 -4.00 -15.18
C PHE A 129 -0.72 -4.83 -15.36
N GLY A 130 -0.65 -6.09 -14.93
CA GLY A 130 -1.79 -6.98 -14.85
C GLY A 130 -2.47 -6.90 -13.48
N GLU A 131 -3.08 -7.99 -13.05
CA GLU A 131 -3.68 -8.10 -11.73
C GLU A 131 -2.60 -7.97 -10.65
N ALA A 132 -2.87 -7.17 -9.61
CA ALA A 132 -2.00 -7.06 -8.45
C ALA A 132 -2.31 -8.17 -7.44
N THR A 133 -1.32 -8.58 -6.66
CA THR A 133 -1.51 -9.55 -5.59
C THR A 133 -0.94 -9.03 -4.27
N THR A 134 -1.37 -9.60 -3.14
CA THR A 134 -0.79 -9.34 -1.83
C THR A 134 -0.05 -10.57 -1.35
N LEU A 135 1.22 -10.42 -1.01
CA LEU A 135 2.04 -11.47 -0.41
C LEU A 135 1.91 -11.41 1.11
N PRO A 136 1.23 -12.38 1.74
CA PRO A 136 1.08 -12.42 3.18
C PRO A 136 2.33 -13.01 3.84
N PHE A 137 2.54 -12.69 5.13
CA PHE A 137 3.54 -13.40 5.94
C PHE A 137 3.24 -14.91 5.99
N ALA A 138 4.27 -15.74 5.92
CA ALA A 138 4.13 -17.19 5.91
C ALA A 138 3.34 -17.74 7.12
N TYR A 139 3.48 -17.13 8.29
CA TYR A 139 2.74 -17.52 9.50
C TYR A 139 1.25 -17.13 9.48
N ALA A 140 0.84 -16.19 8.60
CA ALA A 140 -0.51 -15.63 8.62
C ALA A 140 -1.58 -16.56 8.02
N HIS A 141 -1.17 -17.52 7.18
CA HIS A 141 -2.11 -18.42 6.50
C HIS A 141 -1.90 -19.91 6.81
N GLY A 142 -0.95 -20.24 7.72
CA GLY A 142 -0.81 -21.60 8.27
C GLY A 142 -0.43 -22.68 7.24
N ALA A 143 0.03 -22.29 6.05
CA ALA A 143 0.49 -23.19 5.01
C ALA A 143 2.02 -23.08 4.86
N ASP A 144 2.68 -24.21 4.53
CA ASP A 144 4.06 -24.17 4.08
C ASP A 144 4.13 -23.62 2.66
N GLY A 145 4.94 -22.58 2.43
CA GLY A 145 5.18 -21.97 1.11
C GLY A 145 4.25 -20.80 0.75
N LEU A 146 4.33 -20.38 -0.51
CA LEU A 146 3.54 -19.28 -1.05
C LEU A 146 2.06 -19.68 -1.24
N PRO A 147 1.10 -18.78 -0.97
CA PRO A 147 -0.29 -19.01 -1.37
C PRO A 147 -0.42 -19.20 -2.88
N ALA A 148 -1.22 -20.18 -3.31
CA ALA A 148 -1.48 -20.43 -4.73
C ALA A 148 -1.98 -19.18 -5.46
N SER A 149 -2.82 -18.36 -4.81
CA SER A 149 -3.32 -17.11 -5.40
C SER A 149 -2.22 -16.12 -5.77
N VAL A 150 -1.08 -16.11 -5.06
CA VAL A 150 0.05 -15.24 -5.39
C VAL A 150 0.77 -15.77 -6.64
N THR A 151 1.08 -17.06 -6.66
CA THR A 151 1.79 -17.68 -7.79
C THR A 151 0.94 -17.71 -9.05
N GLU A 152 -0.34 -18.06 -8.95
CA GLU A 152 -1.29 -18.02 -10.06
C GLU A 152 -1.37 -16.62 -10.69
N THR A 153 -1.51 -15.56 -9.89
CA THR A 153 -1.55 -14.19 -10.40
C THR A 153 -0.26 -13.80 -11.12
N ILE A 154 0.91 -14.16 -10.56
CA ILE A 154 2.20 -13.88 -11.19
C ILE A 154 2.33 -14.64 -12.52
N ASP A 155 1.97 -15.92 -12.54
CA ASP A 155 2.09 -16.76 -13.73
C ASP A 155 1.14 -16.30 -14.86
N GLU A 156 -0.13 -16.03 -14.54
CA GLU A 156 -1.11 -15.52 -15.51
C GLU A 156 -0.70 -14.17 -16.10
N ASN A 157 -0.14 -13.27 -15.30
CA ASN A 157 0.39 -12.00 -15.80
C ASN A 157 1.61 -12.22 -16.70
N ARG A 158 2.55 -13.07 -16.31
CA ARG A 158 3.76 -13.37 -17.07
C ARG A 158 3.43 -14.04 -18.42
N GLU A 159 2.47 -14.98 -18.46
CA GLU A 159 1.99 -15.57 -19.72
C GLU A 159 1.47 -14.53 -20.72
N ARG A 160 0.98 -13.40 -20.20
CA ARG A 160 0.50 -12.26 -20.99
C ARG A 160 1.56 -11.17 -21.22
N GLY A 161 2.78 -11.36 -20.73
CA GLY A 161 3.86 -10.37 -20.78
C GLY A 161 3.59 -9.14 -19.90
N LEU A 162 2.74 -9.27 -18.86
CA LEU A 162 2.36 -8.17 -17.96
C LEU A 162 3.18 -8.20 -16.66
N HIS A 163 3.41 -7.01 -16.09
CA HIS A 163 4.05 -6.87 -14.79
C HIS A 163 3.05 -7.15 -13.65
N THR A 164 3.53 -7.75 -12.57
CA THR A 164 2.73 -7.98 -11.37
C THR A 164 3.19 -7.04 -10.26
N LEU A 165 2.29 -6.19 -9.77
CA LEU A 165 2.53 -5.47 -8.51
C LEU A 165 2.21 -6.40 -7.35
N VAL A 166 3.18 -6.60 -6.47
CA VAL A 166 3.06 -7.39 -5.26
C VAL A 166 3.02 -6.44 -4.08
N TYR A 167 1.85 -6.30 -3.45
CA TYR A 167 1.71 -5.63 -2.16
C TYR A 167 2.30 -6.51 -1.07
N LEU A 168 3.05 -5.91 -0.17
CA LEU A 168 3.69 -6.59 0.94
C LEU A 168 2.85 -6.44 2.21
N ASP A 169 2.67 -7.54 2.92
CA ASP A 169 1.77 -7.61 4.07
C ASP A 169 2.15 -6.64 5.19
N ILE A 170 1.14 -6.09 5.81
CA ILE A 170 1.23 -5.21 6.98
C ILE A 170 0.40 -5.85 8.09
N LYS A 171 1.01 -6.07 9.25
CA LYS A 171 0.33 -6.54 10.45
C LYS A 171 0.31 -5.42 11.48
N VAL A 172 -0.87 -4.95 11.77
CA VAL A 172 -1.16 -3.97 12.83
C VAL A 172 -2.08 -4.67 13.81
N ASP A 173 -1.81 -4.59 15.10
CA ASP A 173 -2.61 -5.15 16.20
C ASP A 173 -2.93 -6.66 16.07
N ASN A 174 -1.96 -7.44 15.63
CA ASN A 174 -2.13 -8.89 15.45
C ASN A 174 -1.65 -9.65 16.70
N GLU A 175 -2.56 -10.43 17.34
CA GLU A 175 -2.23 -11.31 18.48
C GLU A 175 -1.02 -12.25 18.18
N ALA A 176 -0.84 -12.67 16.93
CA ALA A 176 0.30 -13.50 16.54
C ALA A 176 1.62 -12.71 16.45
N ALA A 177 1.59 -11.43 16.11
CA ALA A 177 2.75 -10.55 16.14
C ALA A 177 3.10 -10.19 17.60
N VAL A 178 2.10 -9.84 18.41
CA VAL A 178 2.23 -9.60 19.86
C VAL A 178 2.80 -10.82 20.58
N ALA A 179 2.34 -12.03 20.27
CA ALA A 179 2.84 -13.27 20.88
C ALA A 179 4.32 -13.58 20.58
N ARG A 180 4.88 -13.03 19.47
CA ARG A 180 6.28 -13.22 19.06
C ARG A 180 7.24 -12.24 19.71
N ALA A 181 6.78 -11.04 20.00
CA ALA A 181 7.64 -9.93 20.43
C ALA A 181 7.52 -9.56 21.91
N GLY A 182 6.62 -10.18 22.64
CA GLY A 182 6.30 -9.76 24.02
C GLY A 182 5.29 -8.59 24.03
N ASP A 183 4.98 -8.06 25.20
CA ASP A 183 3.88 -7.10 25.45
C ASP A 183 4.00 -5.71 24.76
N GLU A 184 4.70 -5.58 23.65
CA GLU A 184 4.75 -4.33 22.86
C GLU A 184 3.81 -4.43 21.65
N GLU A 185 3.03 -3.39 21.41
CA GLU A 185 2.27 -3.20 20.16
C GLU A 185 3.24 -3.24 19.00
N LEU A 186 3.16 -4.26 18.18
CA LEU A 186 4.07 -4.45 17.04
C LEU A 186 3.32 -4.30 15.74
N GLU A 187 3.66 -3.22 15.08
CA GLU A 187 3.45 -3.12 13.65
C GLU A 187 4.57 -3.90 12.97
N GLU A 188 4.22 -4.90 12.16
CA GLU A 188 5.17 -5.66 11.36
C GLU A 188 4.90 -5.34 9.88
N TYR A 189 5.92 -4.82 9.22
CA TYR A 189 5.90 -4.50 7.79
C TYR A 189 6.79 -5.49 7.05
N MET A 190 6.23 -6.21 6.07
CA MET A 190 7.05 -7.07 5.23
C MET A 190 8.02 -6.23 4.41
N THR A 191 9.29 -6.56 4.48
CA THR A 191 10.35 -5.93 3.68
C THR A 191 10.47 -6.60 2.30
N ALA A 192 11.02 -5.88 1.34
CA ALA A 192 11.16 -6.40 -0.02
C ALA A 192 12.17 -7.55 -0.14
N ASP A 193 13.21 -7.58 0.70
CA ASP A 193 14.14 -8.71 0.82
C ASP A 193 13.44 -9.96 1.32
N THR A 194 12.62 -9.86 2.38
CA THR A 194 11.78 -10.96 2.86
C THR A 194 10.83 -11.46 1.77
N ALA A 195 10.16 -10.56 1.07
CA ALA A 195 9.25 -10.90 -0.02
C ALA A 195 9.97 -11.57 -1.20
N ALA A 196 11.13 -11.05 -1.59
CA ALA A 196 11.97 -11.65 -2.62
C ALA A 196 12.41 -13.06 -2.20
N GLY A 197 12.82 -13.24 -0.94
CA GLY A 197 13.16 -14.54 -0.39
C GLY A 197 12.04 -15.57 -0.50
N TYR A 198 10.81 -15.19 -0.18
CA TYR A 198 9.64 -16.07 -0.34
C TYR A 198 9.40 -16.44 -1.82
N LEU A 199 9.50 -15.46 -2.72
CA LEU A 199 9.27 -15.68 -4.16
C LEU A 199 10.38 -16.50 -4.80
N THR A 200 11.62 -16.43 -4.32
CA THR A 200 12.78 -17.19 -4.83
C THR A 200 12.55 -18.70 -4.75
N GLU A 201 11.76 -19.19 -3.80
CA GLU A 201 11.43 -20.64 -3.70
C GLU A 201 10.74 -21.15 -4.97
N THR A 202 9.93 -20.32 -5.63
CA THR A 202 9.20 -20.69 -6.86
C THR A 202 9.85 -20.09 -8.11
N TYR A 203 10.43 -18.88 -8.00
CA TYR A 203 10.94 -18.09 -9.12
C TYR A 203 12.41 -17.67 -8.93
N PRO A 204 13.38 -18.62 -8.79
CA PRO A 204 14.75 -18.28 -8.42
C PRO A 204 15.44 -17.33 -9.41
N ASP A 205 15.14 -17.45 -10.70
CA ASP A 205 15.75 -16.65 -11.78
C ASP A 205 14.91 -15.46 -12.23
N ALA A 206 13.74 -15.24 -11.63
CA ALA A 206 12.86 -14.16 -12.07
C ALA A 206 13.42 -12.79 -11.68
N PRO A 207 13.24 -11.77 -12.54
CA PRO A 207 13.52 -10.39 -12.18
C PRO A 207 12.53 -9.89 -11.12
N GLY A 208 13.02 -9.01 -10.25
CA GLY A 208 12.24 -8.24 -9.32
C GLY A 208 12.63 -6.77 -9.37
N VAL A 209 11.70 -5.89 -9.01
CA VAL A 209 11.97 -4.45 -8.85
C VAL A 209 11.39 -4.01 -7.51
N VAL A 210 12.25 -3.54 -6.63
CA VAL A 210 11.89 -3.01 -5.32
C VAL A 210 11.60 -1.51 -5.42
N VAL A 211 10.54 -1.07 -4.75
CA VAL A 211 10.27 0.34 -4.49
C VAL A 211 10.07 0.50 -2.99
N ALA A 212 10.98 1.20 -2.33
CA ALA A 212 10.89 1.48 -0.90
C ALA A 212 10.65 2.96 -0.63
N ARG A 213 9.82 3.26 0.35
CA ARG A 213 9.46 4.60 0.80
C ARG A 213 8.96 5.51 -0.34
N ALA A 214 8.08 4.96 -1.18
CA ALA A 214 7.42 5.73 -2.24
C ALA A 214 6.76 7.00 -1.65
N GLY A 215 6.99 8.14 -2.29
CA GLY A 215 6.52 9.45 -1.79
C GLY A 215 7.48 10.16 -0.83
N SER A 216 8.52 9.50 -0.32
CA SER A 216 9.56 10.16 0.46
C SER A 216 10.43 11.06 -0.43
N PRO A 217 11.19 12.00 0.17
CA PRO A 217 12.18 12.79 -0.57
C PRO A 217 13.31 11.95 -1.17
N ASP A 218 13.55 10.74 -0.63
CA ASP A 218 14.62 9.82 -1.04
C ASP A 218 14.07 8.38 -1.13
N PRO A 219 13.24 8.07 -2.13
CA PRO A 219 12.75 6.73 -2.35
C PRO A 219 13.88 5.83 -2.88
N THR A 220 13.88 4.56 -2.49
CA THR A 220 14.80 3.57 -3.06
C THR A 220 14.10 2.79 -4.17
N VAL A 221 14.76 2.69 -5.32
CA VAL A 221 14.36 1.80 -6.43
C VAL A 221 15.54 0.91 -6.75
N ALA A 222 15.34 -0.40 -6.83
CA ALA A 222 16.41 -1.35 -7.14
C ALA A 222 15.83 -2.52 -7.94
N ALA A 223 16.55 -2.97 -8.96
CA ALA A 223 16.15 -4.11 -9.78
C ALA A 223 17.28 -5.13 -9.87
N ASP A 224 16.96 -6.38 -9.59
CA ASP A 224 17.86 -7.52 -9.74
C ASP A 224 17.04 -8.82 -9.84
N ARG A 225 17.73 -9.98 -9.88
CA ARG A 225 17.08 -11.27 -9.66
C ARG A 225 16.51 -11.33 -8.24
N LEU A 226 15.39 -12.01 -8.07
CA LEU A 226 14.78 -12.19 -6.74
C LEU A 226 15.76 -12.76 -5.70
N GLU A 227 16.65 -13.68 -6.11
CA GLU A 227 17.68 -14.23 -5.23
C GLU A 227 18.64 -13.14 -4.72
N ALA A 228 19.09 -12.23 -5.58
CA ALA A 228 19.97 -11.13 -5.17
C ALA A 228 19.23 -10.09 -4.31
N LEU A 229 17.97 -9.81 -4.62
CA LEU A 229 17.13 -8.89 -3.83
C LEU A 229 16.83 -9.45 -2.43
N ALA A 230 16.77 -10.76 -2.27
CA ALA A 230 16.57 -11.42 -0.95
C ALA A 230 17.72 -11.16 0.03
N ASP A 231 18.93 -10.90 -0.48
CA ASP A 231 20.10 -10.53 0.32
C ASP A 231 20.29 -9.00 0.40
N GLY A 232 19.36 -8.22 -0.18
CA GLY A 232 19.42 -6.76 -0.28
C GLY A 232 19.03 -6.04 1.02
N ALA A 233 19.33 -4.75 1.08
CA ALA A 233 18.92 -3.86 2.17
C ALA A 233 18.35 -2.56 1.58
N PHE A 234 17.03 -2.37 1.68
CA PHE A 234 16.32 -1.27 1.01
C PHE A 234 15.83 -0.18 1.98
N GLY A 235 16.31 -0.24 3.23
CA GLY A 235 15.97 0.73 4.27
C GLY A 235 14.68 0.41 5.00
N GLY A 236 14.09 1.41 5.65
CA GLY A 236 12.84 1.26 6.41
C GLY A 236 11.59 1.09 5.51
N PRO A 237 10.45 0.69 6.10
CA PRO A 237 9.19 0.52 5.37
C PRO A 237 8.67 1.86 4.81
N LEU A 238 7.64 1.86 3.99
CA LEU A 238 6.95 0.75 3.36
C LEU A 238 7.65 0.34 2.06
N HIS A 239 7.55 -0.94 1.74
CA HIS A 239 8.11 -1.47 0.50
C HIS A 239 7.01 -2.02 -0.42
N LEU A 240 7.31 -2.04 -1.72
CA LEU A 240 6.58 -2.74 -2.77
C LEU A 240 7.56 -3.60 -3.56
N LEU A 241 7.07 -4.66 -4.15
CA LEU A 241 7.82 -5.47 -5.10
C LEU A 241 7.04 -5.56 -6.41
N VAL A 242 7.73 -5.41 -7.53
CA VAL A 242 7.17 -5.69 -8.85
C VAL A 242 7.89 -6.89 -9.42
N VAL A 243 7.14 -7.87 -9.93
CA VAL A 243 7.67 -8.95 -10.76
C VAL A 243 7.39 -8.58 -12.22
N PRO A 244 8.41 -8.17 -13.00
CA PRO A 244 8.23 -7.77 -14.39
C PRO A 244 7.80 -8.96 -15.26
N GLY A 245 6.92 -8.66 -16.24
CA GLY A 245 6.72 -9.49 -17.41
C GLY A 245 7.69 -9.09 -18.53
N ASP A 246 7.24 -9.18 -19.79
CA ASP A 246 8.07 -8.77 -20.94
C ASP A 246 8.40 -7.28 -20.88
N LEU A 247 9.68 -6.94 -20.99
CA LEU A 247 10.12 -5.56 -20.96
C LEU A 247 10.16 -4.94 -22.35
N HIS A 248 9.52 -3.79 -22.53
CA HIS A 248 9.72 -2.94 -23.69
C HIS A 248 11.08 -2.23 -23.61
N HIS A 249 11.68 -1.85 -24.75
CA HIS A 249 13.01 -1.23 -24.76
C HIS A 249 13.12 0.00 -23.81
N VAL A 250 12.07 0.84 -23.75
CA VAL A 250 12.06 2.01 -22.84
C VAL A 250 12.04 1.59 -21.37
N GLU A 251 11.38 0.48 -21.06
CA GLU A 251 11.34 -0.05 -19.69
C GLU A 251 12.71 -0.64 -19.28
N ARG A 252 13.41 -1.30 -20.21
CA ARG A 252 14.78 -1.76 -20.00
C ARG A 252 15.73 -0.60 -19.73
N ASP A 253 15.67 0.45 -20.56
CA ASP A 253 16.47 1.66 -20.38
C ASP A 253 16.16 2.33 -19.03
N ALA A 254 14.88 2.38 -18.65
CA ALA A 254 14.45 2.95 -17.38
C ALA A 254 14.94 2.12 -16.17
N LEU A 255 14.82 0.80 -16.20
CA LEU A 255 15.34 -0.05 -15.13
C LEU A 255 16.87 0.02 -15.00
N ALA A 256 17.59 0.14 -16.13
CA ALA A 256 19.03 0.34 -16.09
C ALA A 256 19.43 1.66 -15.44
N ASP A 257 18.70 2.75 -15.71
CA ASP A 257 19.05 4.10 -15.28
C ASP A 257 18.48 4.47 -13.90
N LEU A 258 17.27 3.99 -13.59
CA LEU A 258 16.53 4.37 -12.37
C LEU A 258 16.60 3.32 -11.25
N ALA A 259 16.94 2.08 -11.56
CA ALA A 259 16.92 0.96 -10.64
C ALA A 259 18.24 0.16 -10.59
N ASP A 260 19.29 0.66 -11.23
CA ASP A 260 20.61 0.02 -11.32
C ASP A 260 20.55 -1.45 -11.78
N ALA A 261 19.58 -1.79 -12.65
CA ALA A 261 19.38 -3.15 -13.11
C ALA A 261 20.62 -3.71 -13.84
N PRO A 262 21.11 -4.92 -13.49
CA PRO A 262 22.19 -5.57 -14.22
C PRO A 262 21.84 -5.80 -15.71
N ALA A 263 22.79 -5.61 -16.60
CA ALA A 263 22.56 -5.74 -18.05
C ALA A 263 22.00 -7.12 -18.44
N GLU A 264 22.45 -8.18 -17.77
CA GLU A 264 21.99 -9.55 -17.96
C GLU A 264 20.52 -9.80 -17.54
N LEU A 265 19.93 -8.89 -16.80
CA LEU A 265 18.52 -8.92 -16.43
C LEU A 265 17.63 -8.32 -17.52
N LEU A 266 18.21 -7.50 -18.38
CA LEU A 266 17.51 -6.67 -19.36
C LEU A 266 17.52 -7.27 -20.77
N ASP A 267 18.25 -8.37 -21.01
CA ASP A 267 18.28 -9.10 -22.27
C ASP A 267 17.00 -9.92 -22.46
#